data_5e891bcf413d49ae8e8fa99df12d306e
#
_entry.id   5e891bcf413d49ae8e8fa99df12d306e
#
_cell.length_a   1.000
_cell.length_b   1.000
_cell.length_c   1.000
_cell.angle_alpha   90.00
_cell.angle_beta   90.00
_cell.angle_gamma   90.00
#
_symmetry.space_group_name_H-M   'P 1'
#
loop_
_entity.id
_entity.type
_entity.pdbx_description
1 polymer ?
#
loop_
_entity_poly.entity_id
_entity_poly.type
_entity_poly.pdbx_seq_one_letter_code
_entity_poly.pdbx_strand_id
1 'polypeptide(L)'
;MNILGINAVYHESSAALLVDGKIVAACEEERFNRVKHAKEARIDNPHELPEQSIRFCLDAAGLQASQIDRVAYSFDPRIRRAEFHADWWPNPQMEPEFLRCLGAVDDATDAILGRKRGRAVKFVSHHLAHAASAYYPSGFDPAAILVIDGIGEAACSTLARGEGPRIEMIG
;
A
#
# COMPACT_ATOMS: atom_id res chain seq x y z
N MET A 1 -12.89 -1.45 14.63
CA MET A 1 -12.00 -2.24 13.74
C MET A 1 -10.80 -1.39 13.38
N ASN A 2 -9.59 -1.94 13.62
CA ASN A 2 -8.32 -1.25 13.43
C ASN A 2 -7.63 -1.80 12.19
N ILE A 3 -7.41 -0.94 11.19
CA ILE A 3 -6.82 -1.31 9.90
C ILE A 3 -5.54 -0.52 9.69
N LEU A 4 -4.43 -1.21 9.49
CA LEU A 4 -3.15 -0.62 9.12
C LEU A 4 -2.96 -0.72 7.60
N GLY A 5 -2.84 0.41 6.93
CA GLY A 5 -2.47 0.51 5.52
C GLY A 5 -0.96 0.73 5.39
N ILE A 6 -0.32 0.04 4.46
CA ILE A 6 1.11 0.14 4.18
C ILE A 6 1.34 0.33 2.69
N ASN A 7 2.20 1.28 2.34
CA ASN A 7 2.83 1.35 1.04
C ASN A 7 4.34 1.17 1.19
N ALA A 8 4.95 0.34 0.35
CA ALA A 8 6.40 0.19 0.25
C ALA A 8 6.84 -0.24 -1.16
N VAL A 9 5.95 -0.13 -2.15
CA VAL A 9 6.27 -0.45 -3.55
C VAL A 9 7.06 0.69 -4.16
N TYR A 10 8.11 0.36 -4.86
CA TYR A 10 9.03 1.26 -5.55
C TYR A 10 9.71 2.26 -4.61
N HIS A 11 9.00 3.28 -4.15
CA HIS A 11 9.46 4.36 -3.27
C HIS A 11 8.30 4.91 -2.42
N GLU A 12 8.59 5.95 -1.61
CA GLU A 12 7.58 6.64 -0.78
C GLU A 12 6.90 5.72 0.24
N SER A 13 7.73 4.93 0.95
CA SER A 13 7.23 4.06 2.00
C SER A 13 6.47 4.85 3.07
N SER A 14 5.27 4.42 3.37
CA SER A 14 4.36 5.10 4.28
C SER A 14 3.40 4.15 4.97
N ALA A 15 2.84 4.60 6.10
CA ALA A 15 1.80 3.88 6.80
C ALA A 15 0.64 4.82 7.16
N ALA A 16 -0.56 4.26 7.23
CA ALA A 16 -1.76 4.95 7.73
C ALA A 16 -2.58 4.00 8.60
N LEU A 17 -3.20 4.54 9.65
CA LEU A 17 -4.03 3.79 10.58
C LEU A 17 -5.45 4.32 10.59
N LEU A 18 -6.39 3.40 10.36
CA LEU A 18 -7.82 3.65 10.51
C LEU A 18 -8.32 2.93 11.77
N VAL A 19 -9.08 3.65 12.59
CA VAL A 19 -9.80 3.12 13.75
C VAL A 19 -11.29 3.42 13.56
N ASP A 20 -12.09 2.38 13.48
CA ASP A 20 -13.54 2.47 13.26
C ASP A 20 -13.93 3.38 12.08
N GLY A 21 -13.21 3.23 10.96
CA GLY A 21 -13.44 3.96 9.72
C GLY A 21 -12.91 5.39 9.68
N LYS A 22 -12.21 5.85 10.73
CA LYS A 22 -11.59 7.19 10.78
C LYS A 22 -10.08 7.07 10.65
N ILE A 23 -9.48 7.91 9.82
CA ILE A 23 -8.02 8.06 9.74
C ILE A 23 -7.55 8.72 11.03
N VAL A 24 -6.76 7.98 11.82
CA VAL A 24 -6.20 8.48 13.10
C VAL A 24 -4.79 9.03 12.90
N ALA A 25 -4.00 8.37 12.08
CA ALA A 25 -2.65 8.79 11.77
C ALA A 25 -2.24 8.33 10.37
N ALA A 26 -1.39 9.11 9.73
CA ALA A 26 -0.69 8.74 8.50
C ALA A 26 0.69 9.41 8.49
N CYS A 27 1.70 8.69 8.05
CA CYS A 27 3.06 9.21 8.00
C CYS A 27 3.91 8.51 6.94
N GLU A 28 4.81 9.27 6.33
CA GLU A 28 5.86 8.77 5.45
C GLU A 28 7.11 8.43 6.28
N GLU A 29 7.75 7.33 5.94
CA GLU A 29 8.99 6.86 6.62
C GLU A 29 10.14 7.85 6.48
N GLU A 30 10.17 8.62 5.40
CA GLU A 30 11.11 9.71 5.16
C GLU A 30 11.17 10.72 6.32
N ARG A 31 10.07 10.94 7.05
CA ARG A 31 10.02 11.86 8.19
C ARG A 31 10.95 11.42 9.32
N PHE A 32 11.21 10.13 9.43
CA PHE A 32 12.04 9.54 10.48
C PHE A 32 13.47 9.28 10.01
N ASN A 33 13.61 8.55 8.88
CA ASN A 33 14.94 8.11 8.44
C ASN A 33 15.71 9.18 7.64
N ARG A 34 15.05 10.27 7.21
CA ARG A 34 15.63 11.37 6.43
C ARG A 34 16.21 10.95 5.09
N VAL A 35 15.83 9.78 4.60
CA VAL A 35 16.17 9.31 3.26
C VAL A 35 15.03 9.72 2.32
N LYS A 36 15.34 10.40 1.22
CA LYS A 36 14.35 10.82 0.23
C LYS A 36 13.58 9.58 -0.27
N HIS A 37 12.25 9.66 -0.29
CA HIS A 37 11.36 8.55 -0.61
C HIS A 37 11.41 7.39 0.39
N ALA A 38 12.05 7.59 1.55
CA ALA A 38 12.22 6.62 2.63
C ALA A 38 13.23 5.49 2.36
N LYS A 39 13.45 5.12 1.12
CA LYS A 39 14.40 4.10 0.67
C LYS A 39 14.82 4.36 -0.78
N GLU A 40 15.84 3.65 -1.24
CA GLU A 40 16.21 3.69 -2.65
C GLU A 40 15.03 3.22 -3.51
N ALA A 41 14.80 3.94 -4.61
CA ALA A 41 13.78 3.58 -5.60
C ALA A 41 14.24 2.36 -6.40
N ARG A 42 13.96 1.17 -5.87
CA ARG A 42 14.28 -0.13 -6.45
C ARG A 42 13.03 -0.97 -6.58
N ILE A 43 13.03 -1.89 -7.53
CA ILE A 43 11.90 -2.80 -7.73
C ILE A 43 12.01 -4.07 -6.88
N ASP A 44 13.18 -4.35 -6.32
CA ASP A 44 13.47 -5.57 -5.57
C ASP A 44 13.36 -5.40 -4.04
N ASN A 45 12.78 -4.30 -3.57
CA ASN A 45 12.67 -4.00 -2.14
C ASN A 45 11.25 -3.68 -1.61
N PRO A 46 10.15 -4.22 -2.18
CA PRO A 46 8.80 -3.93 -1.67
C PRO A 46 8.52 -4.50 -0.28
N HIS A 47 9.38 -5.35 0.25
CA HIS A 47 9.33 -5.91 1.59
C HIS A 47 10.09 -5.08 2.64
N GLU A 48 10.79 -4.03 2.23
CA GLU A 48 11.37 -3.03 3.13
C GLU A 48 10.27 -2.07 3.58
N LEU A 49 9.58 -2.45 4.66
CA LEU A 49 8.38 -1.78 5.15
C LEU A 49 8.71 -0.52 5.97
N PRO A 50 7.77 0.45 6.06
CA PRO A 50 7.90 1.69 6.82
C PRO A 50 7.75 1.44 8.33
N GLU A 51 8.76 0.88 8.97
CA GLU A 51 8.69 0.42 10.36
C GLU A 51 8.44 1.57 11.36
N GLN A 52 9.11 2.71 11.19
CA GLN A 52 8.97 3.85 12.09
C GLN A 52 7.61 4.52 11.91
N SER A 53 7.11 4.61 10.67
CA SER A 53 5.77 5.12 10.38
C SER A 53 4.68 4.21 10.96
N ILE A 54 4.86 2.88 10.89
CA ILE A 54 3.95 1.92 11.53
C ILE A 54 3.93 2.14 13.04
N ARG A 55 5.08 2.24 13.68
CA ARG A 55 5.19 2.51 15.13
C ARG A 55 4.54 3.84 15.50
N PHE A 56 4.83 4.90 14.74
CA PHE A 56 4.21 6.21 14.95
C PHE A 56 2.68 6.14 14.88
N CYS A 57 2.12 5.44 13.88
CA CYS A 57 0.67 5.30 13.74
C CYS A 57 0.05 4.56 14.94
N LEU A 58 0.71 3.51 15.43
CA LEU A 58 0.26 2.77 16.62
C LEU A 58 0.30 3.65 17.87
N ASP A 59 1.40 4.36 18.09
CA ASP A 59 1.59 5.25 19.25
C ASP A 59 0.57 6.40 19.25
N ALA A 60 0.32 7.02 18.09
CA ALA A 60 -0.67 8.09 17.94
C ALA A 60 -2.09 7.65 18.30
N ALA A 61 -2.42 6.38 18.09
CA ALA A 61 -3.71 5.79 18.45
C ALA A 61 -3.73 5.17 19.86
N GLY A 62 -2.59 5.08 20.54
CA GLY A 62 -2.47 4.35 21.81
C GLY A 62 -2.73 2.85 21.68
N LEU A 63 -2.45 2.28 20.51
CA LEU A 63 -2.72 0.87 20.21
C LEU A 63 -1.45 0.02 20.25
N GLN A 64 -1.62 -1.22 20.72
CA GLN A 64 -0.62 -2.26 20.57
C GLN A 64 -0.76 -2.96 19.21
N ALA A 65 0.33 -3.47 18.66
CA ALA A 65 0.33 -4.20 17.38
C ALA A 65 -0.65 -5.40 17.34
N SER A 66 -0.89 -6.03 18.49
CA SER A 66 -1.86 -7.12 18.64
C SER A 66 -3.32 -6.71 18.43
N GLN A 67 -3.62 -5.41 18.53
CA GLN A 67 -4.96 -4.84 18.38
C GLN A 67 -5.29 -4.46 16.92
N ILE A 68 -4.34 -4.62 15.99
CA ILE A 68 -4.61 -4.42 14.56
C ILE A 68 -5.40 -5.62 14.02
N ASP A 69 -6.59 -5.38 13.52
CA ASP A 69 -7.48 -6.41 12.99
C ASP A 69 -7.09 -6.84 11.57
N ARG A 70 -6.66 -5.89 10.74
CA ARG A 70 -6.29 -6.09 9.33
C ARG A 70 -5.10 -5.27 8.95
N VAL A 71 -4.30 -5.80 8.03
CA VAL A 71 -3.26 -5.04 7.32
C VAL A 71 -3.60 -5.04 5.83
N ALA A 72 -3.52 -3.88 5.21
CA ALA A 72 -3.68 -3.70 3.77
C ALA A 72 -2.35 -3.20 3.17
N TYR A 73 -1.98 -3.74 2.03
CA TYR A 73 -0.80 -3.34 1.28
C TYR A 73 -1.22 -2.86 -0.12
N SER A 74 -0.71 -1.73 -0.56
CA SER A 74 -1.17 -0.97 -1.73
C SER A 74 -0.67 -1.50 -3.08
N PHE A 75 -0.53 -2.81 -3.24
CA PHE A 75 -0.14 -3.44 -4.51
C PHE A 75 -0.56 -4.91 -4.53
N ASP A 76 -1.20 -5.37 -5.60
CA ASP A 76 -1.65 -6.76 -5.71
C ASP A 76 -0.75 -7.57 -6.67
N PRO A 77 0.11 -8.46 -6.15
CA PRO A 77 0.97 -9.28 -6.98
C PRO A 77 0.22 -10.24 -7.92
N ARG A 78 -1.07 -10.50 -7.67
CA ARG A 78 -1.88 -11.36 -8.54
C ARG A 78 -2.28 -10.62 -9.81
N ILE A 79 -2.68 -9.35 -9.67
CA ILE A 79 -2.96 -8.47 -10.83
C ILE A 79 -1.67 -8.30 -11.64
N ARG A 80 -0.55 -8.01 -10.96
CA ARG A 80 0.76 -7.89 -11.63
C ARG A 80 1.09 -9.11 -12.49
N ARG A 81 0.95 -10.32 -11.94
CA ARG A 81 1.22 -11.57 -12.69
C ARG A 81 0.27 -11.80 -13.86
N ALA A 82 -0.99 -11.35 -13.74
CA ALA A 82 -2.02 -11.58 -14.77
C ALA A 82 -1.92 -10.59 -15.93
N GLU A 83 -1.56 -9.35 -15.68
CA GLU A 83 -1.76 -8.24 -16.61
C GLU A 83 -0.46 -7.59 -17.09
N PHE A 84 0.63 -7.73 -16.33
CA PHE A 84 1.89 -7.10 -16.70
C PHE A 84 2.71 -7.96 -17.64
N HIS A 85 3.20 -7.34 -18.72
CA HIS A 85 4.12 -7.97 -19.68
C HIS A 85 5.56 -7.56 -19.35
N ALA A 86 6.38 -8.54 -18.93
CA ALA A 86 7.76 -8.30 -18.52
C ALA A 86 8.62 -7.61 -19.60
N ASP A 87 8.27 -7.81 -20.87
CA ASP A 87 8.94 -7.16 -22.01
C ASP A 87 8.82 -5.61 -22.00
N TRP A 88 7.90 -5.07 -21.21
CA TRP A 88 7.78 -3.61 -21.01
C TRP A 88 8.86 -3.06 -20.08
N TRP A 89 9.51 -3.91 -19.30
CA TRP A 89 10.62 -3.49 -18.45
C TRP A 89 11.89 -3.26 -19.28
N PRO A 90 12.70 -2.23 -18.90
CA PRO A 90 14.06 -2.12 -19.40
C PRO A 90 14.93 -3.33 -19.03
N ASN A 91 14.57 -4.02 -17.96
CA ASN A 91 15.24 -5.24 -17.49
C ASN A 91 14.20 -6.30 -17.07
N PRO A 92 13.67 -7.11 -18.02
CA PRO A 92 12.65 -8.13 -17.73
C PRO A 92 13.07 -9.17 -16.68
N GLN A 93 14.38 -9.37 -16.49
CA GLN A 93 14.94 -10.32 -15.53
C GLN A 93 14.66 -9.95 -14.07
N MET A 94 14.32 -8.70 -13.80
CA MET A 94 13.98 -8.22 -12.47
C MET A 94 12.56 -8.61 -12.02
N GLU A 95 11.68 -8.98 -12.91
CA GLU A 95 10.28 -9.29 -12.57
C GLU A 95 10.14 -10.48 -11.60
N PRO A 96 10.83 -11.62 -11.79
CA PRO A 96 10.79 -12.71 -10.83
C PRO A 96 11.26 -12.30 -9.42
N GLU A 97 12.29 -11.47 -9.34
CA GLU A 97 12.82 -10.98 -8.07
C GLU A 97 11.82 -10.03 -7.38
N PHE A 98 11.22 -9.13 -8.14
CA PHE A 98 10.16 -8.25 -7.63
C PHE A 98 8.99 -9.04 -7.03
N LEU A 99 8.50 -10.05 -7.75
CA LEU A 99 7.40 -10.91 -7.29
C LEU A 99 7.80 -11.76 -6.07
N ARG A 100 9.05 -12.18 -5.98
CA ARG A 100 9.59 -12.88 -4.82
C ARG A 100 9.59 -11.97 -3.58
N CYS A 101 10.04 -10.73 -3.74
CA CYS A 101 10.08 -9.73 -2.67
C CYS A 101 8.67 -9.32 -2.22
N LEU A 102 7.71 -9.20 -3.15
CA LEU A 102 6.30 -9.00 -2.79
C LEU A 102 5.74 -10.18 -1.96
N GLY A 103 6.18 -11.40 -2.23
CA GLY A 103 5.81 -12.58 -1.45
C GLY A 103 6.37 -12.56 -0.02
N ALA A 104 7.39 -11.75 0.28
CA ALA A 104 7.95 -11.61 1.61
C ALA A 104 7.25 -10.56 2.50
N VAL A 105 6.29 -9.80 1.95
CA VAL A 105 5.59 -8.72 2.67
C VAL A 105 4.83 -9.24 3.90
N ASP A 106 4.20 -10.41 3.81
CA ASP A 106 3.50 -11.02 4.94
C ASP A 106 4.45 -11.28 6.11
N ASP A 107 5.58 -11.95 5.84
CA ASP A 107 6.59 -12.28 6.85
C ASP A 107 7.22 -11.00 7.45
N ALA A 108 7.52 -10.00 6.62
CA ALA A 108 8.07 -8.71 7.07
C ALA A 108 7.06 -7.96 7.96
N THR A 109 5.78 -7.97 7.60
CA THR A 109 4.71 -7.36 8.40
C THR A 109 4.56 -8.06 9.76
N ASP A 110 4.55 -9.38 9.76
CA ASP A 110 4.45 -10.16 11.00
C ASP A 110 5.65 -9.92 11.92
N ALA A 111 6.85 -9.77 11.37
CA ALA A 111 8.06 -9.45 12.14
C ALA A 111 7.95 -8.08 12.83
N ILE A 112 7.51 -7.03 12.11
CA ILE A 112 7.35 -5.68 12.67
C ILE A 112 6.26 -5.64 13.74
N LEU A 113 5.14 -6.34 13.51
CA LEU A 113 4.02 -6.36 14.45
C LEU A 113 4.17 -7.39 15.58
N GLY A 114 5.29 -8.12 15.63
CA GLY A 114 5.53 -9.15 16.65
C GLY A 114 4.51 -10.28 16.64
N ARG A 115 3.96 -10.61 15.47
CA ARG A 115 2.90 -11.62 15.31
C ARG A 115 3.50 -12.98 14.96
N LYS A 116 2.86 -14.04 15.43
CA LYS A 116 3.08 -15.38 14.87
C LYS A 116 2.42 -15.45 13.49
N ARG A 117 3.11 -16.05 12.50
CA ARG A 117 2.63 -16.25 11.13
C ARG A 117 1.16 -16.64 11.10
N GLY A 118 0.37 -15.99 10.24
CA GLY A 118 -0.99 -16.44 9.95
C GLY A 118 -2.09 -15.39 9.81
N ARG A 119 -1.81 -14.10 9.90
CA ARG A 119 -2.77 -13.08 9.46
C ARG A 119 -2.28 -12.48 8.15
N ALA A 120 -2.73 -13.07 7.04
CA ALA A 120 -2.37 -12.63 5.71
C ALA A 120 -2.65 -11.12 5.51
N VAL A 121 -1.69 -10.43 4.93
CA VAL A 121 -1.86 -9.07 4.45
C VAL A 121 -2.89 -9.07 3.31
N LYS A 122 -3.80 -8.13 3.32
CA LYS A 122 -4.73 -7.89 2.22
C LYS A 122 -4.05 -7.04 1.16
N PHE A 123 -3.64 -7.64 0.06
CA PHE A 123 -3.18 -6.90 -1.10
C PHE A 123 -4.35 -6.18 -1.78
N VAL A 124 -4.17 -4.90 -2.06
CA VAL A 124 -5.15 -4.00 -2.68
C VAL A 124 -4.52 -3.46 -3.96
N SER A 125 -5.26 -3.42 -5.06
CA SER A 125 -4.77 -2.82 -6.30
C SER A 125 -4.24 -1.41 -6.07
N HIS A 126 -3.09 -1.09 -6.67
CA HIS A 126 -2.39 0.18 -6.48
C HIS A 126 -3.26 1.38 -6.87
N HIS A 127 -3.89 1.33 -8.04
CA HIS A 127 -4.78 2.40 -8.47
C HIS A 127 -6.06 2.50 -7.64
N LEU A 128 -6.57 1.37 -7.11
CA LEU A 128 -7.68 1.42 -6.15
C LEU A 128 -7.25 2.08 -4.83
N ALA A 129 -6.02 1.84 -4.36
CA ALA A 129 -5.49 2.51 -3.17
C ALA A 129 -5.36 4.03 -3.40
N HIS A 130 -4.88 4.48 -4.57
CA HIS A 130 -4.87 5.89 -4.95
C HIS A 130 -6.28 6.49 -5.01
N ALA A 131 -7.21 5.83 -5.69
CA ALA A 131 -8.59 6.29 -5.78
C ALA A 131 -9.24 6.43 -4.41
N ALA A 132 -9.03 5.46 -3.52
CA ALA A 132 -9.57 5.47 -2.17
C ALA A 132 -8.97 6.59 -1.32
N SER A 133 -7.66 6.82 -1.40
CA SER A 133 -6.96 7.87 -0.66
C SER A 133 -7.41 9.28 -1.04
N ALA A 134 -7.84 9.47 -2.28
CA ALA A 134 -8.40 10.74 -2.77
C ALA A 134 -9.90 10.88 -2.46
N TYR A 135 -10.69 9.85 -2.76
CA TYR A 135 -12.14 9.91 -2.70
C TYR A 135 -12.70 10.00 -1.28
N TYR A 136 -12.35 9.06 -0.41
CA TYR A 136 -12.98 9.00 0.92
C TYR A 136 -12.74 10.25 1.79
N PRO A 137 -11.58 10.91 1.80
CA PRO A 137 -11.41 12.14 2.55
C PRO A 137 -11.86 13.40 1.81
N SER A 138 -12.23 13.34 0.52
CA SER A 138 -12.54 14.51 -0.30
C SER A 138 -13.84 15.23 0.10
N GLY A 139 -14.81 14.49 0.67
CA GLY A 139 -16.16 14.98 0.92
C GLY A 139 -17.05 15.04 -0.33
N PHE A 140 -16.56 14.67 -1.52
CA PHE A 140 -17.39 14.55 -2.73
C PHE A 140 -18.14 13.22 -2.76
N ASP A 141 -19.45 13.27 -3.05
CA ASP A 141 -20.30 12.09 -3.24
C ASP A 141 -21.52 12.45 -4.10
N PRO A 142 -21.69 11.88 -5.31
CA PRO A 142 -20.72 11.03 -6.02
C PRO A 142 -19.57 11.82 -6.65
N ALA A 143 -18.49 11.10 -7.07
CA ALA A 143 -17.35 11.71 -7.73
C ALA A 143 -16.82 10.87 -8.90
N ALA A 144 -16.33 11.56 -9.95
CA ALA A 144 -15.40 10.96 -10.90
C ALA A 144 -13.99 11.01 -10.33
N ILE A 145 -13.25 9.92 -10.49
CA ILE A 145 -11.90 9.78 -9.96
C ILE A 145 -10.96 9.45 -11.12
N LEU A 146 -9.91 10.24 -11.28
CA LEU A 146 -8.85 9.99 -12.23
C LEU A 146 -7.56 9.69 -11.46
N VAL A 147 -6.97 8.53 -11.70
CA VAL A 147 -5.64 8.15 -11.22
C VAL A 147 -4.67 8.27 -12.39
N ILE A 148 -3.58 9.00 -12.19
CA ILE A 148 -2.44 9.10 -13.12
C ILE A 148 -1.18 8.83 -12.30
N ASP A 149 -0.43 7.81 -12.69
CA ASP A 149 0.74 7.34 -11.97
C ASP A 149 1.86 6.94 -12.95
N GLY A 150 3.06 6.74 -12.43
CA GLY A 150 4.17 6.22 -13.22
C GLY A 150 3.88 4.79 -13.69
N ILE A 151 3.51 3.93 -12.77
CA ILE A 151 3.01 2.57 -13.04
C ILE A 151 2.43 1.97 -11.75
N GLY A 152 1.22 1.40 -11.84
CA GLY A 152 0.68 0.48 -10.85
C GLY A 152 1.10 -0.97 -11.13
N GLU A 153 0.17 -1.92 -11.01
CA GLU A 153 0.45 -3.31 -11.36
C GLU A 153 0.76 -3.47 -12.85
N ALA A 154 -0.06 -2.85 -13.72
CA ALA A 154 0.10 -2.88 -15.18
C ALA A 154 -0.35 -1.58 -15.85
N ALA A 155 -1.14 -0.75 -15.17
CA ALA A 155 -1.71 0.48 -15.71
C ALA A 155 -0.96 1.71 -15.20
N CYS A 156 -0.89 2.77 -16.04
CA CYS A 156 -0.37 4.09 -15.65
C CYS A 156 -1.50 5.10 -15.42
N SER A 157 -2.72 4.80 -15.87
CA SER A 157 -3.89 5.65 -15.64
C SER A 157 -5.14 4.81 -15.49
N THR A 158 -6.09 5.29 -14.70
CA THR A 158 -7.36 4.62 -14.47
C THR A 158 -8.45 5.63 -14.18
N LEU A 159 -9.63 5.39 -14.73
CA LEU A 159 -10.85 6.11 -14.38
C LEU A 159 -11.66 5.28 -13.40
N ALA A 160 -12.25 5.95 -12.41
CA ALA A 160 -13.16 5.32 -11.47
C ALA A 160 -14.34 6.25 -11.12
N ARG A 161 -15.40 5.67 -10.57
CA ARG A 161 -16.54 6.37 -9.98
C ARG A 161 -16.63 6.02 -8.50
N GLY A 162 -16.68 7.05 -7.66
CA GLY A 162 -17.01 6.91 -6.25
C GLY A 162 -18.50 7.24 -6.02
N GLU A 163 -19.19 6.40 -5.22
CA GLU A 163 -20.58 6.63 -4.79
C GLU A 163 -20.81 5.97 -3.43
N GLY A 164 -21.06 6.78 -2.41
CA GLY A 164 -21.13 6.30 -1.03
C GLY A 164 -19.87 5.52 -0.62
N PRO A 165 -20.01 4.28 -0.12
CA PRO A 165 -18.86 3.48 0.30
C PRO A 165 -18.18 2.70 -0.84
N ARG A 166 -18.56 2.92 -2.10
CA ARG A 166 -18.10 2.12 -3.25
C ARG A 166 -17.22 2.93 -4.18
N ILE A 167 -16.19 2.30 -4.69
CA ILE A 167 -15.38 2.78 -5.82
C ILE A 167 -15.47 1.70 -6.90
N GLU A 168 -15.91 2.11 -8.08
CA GLU A 168 -15.97 1.27 -9.28
C GLU A 168 -14.89 1.72 -10.25
N MET A 169 -13.97 0.80 -10.59
CA MET A 169 -12.95 1.04 -11.61
C MET A 169 -13.60 0.86 -12.99
N ILE A 170 -13.44 1.84 -13.88
CA ILE A 170 -14.13 1.88 -15.17
C ILE A 170 -13.20 1.50 -16.32
N GLY A 171 -11.90 1.82 -16.22
CA GLY A 171 -10.91 1.54 -17.25
C GLY A 171 -9.58 2.25 -17.00
#